data_70625b44f631c6b0792099cdcfe97836
#
_entry.id   70625b44f631c6b0792099cdcfe97836
#
_cell.length_a   1.000
_cell.length_b   1.000
_cell.length_c   1.000
_cell.angle_alpha   90.00
_cell.angle_beta   90.00
_cell.angle_gamma   90.00
#
_symmetry.space_group_name_H-M   'P 1'
#
loop_
_entity.id
_entity.type
_entity.pdbx_description
1 polymer ?
#
loop_
_entity_poly.entity_id
_entity_poly.type
_entity_poly.pdbx_seq_one_letter_code
_entity_poly.pdbx_strand_id
1 'polypeptide(L)'
;MPTVRIVSNIAEQQKRREMARRLTVAFGRSGVKVSHLLFIWQHVELSDVYPGPFSLADRNPAISGHFASVTIEVSQKRPKEWRREILRKTREIFADGLSDEYIFMGLVPVDPDDFVNATSAESRQQEVS
;
A
#
# COMPACT_ATOMS: atom_id res chain seq x y z
N MET A 1 8.63 -3.65 -9.71
CA MET A 1 8.87 -2.39 -9.10
C MET A 1 7.76 -1.80 -8.22
N PRO A 2 6.55 -2.28 -8.06
CA PRO A 2 5.66 -1.60 -7.13
C PRO A 2 6.16 -1.68 -5.68
N THR A 3 6.20 -0.53 -5.01
CA THR A 3 6.45 -0.45 -3.58
C THR A 3 5.18 0.05 -2.92
N VAL A 4 4.67 -0.72 -1.98
CA VAL A 4 3.46 -0.38 -1.24
C VAL A 4 3.86 -0.05 0.19
N ARG A 5 3.70 1.21 0.55
CA ARG A 5 4.00 1.70 1.89
C ARG A 5 2.71 1.81 2.67
N ILE A 6 2.65 1.14 3.80
CA ILE A 6 1.44 1.02 4.60
C ILE A 6 1.72 1.56 5.99
N VAL A 7 1.05 2.65 6.34
CA VAL A 7 1.07 3.19 7.69
C VAL A 7 -0.25 2.80 8.34
N SER A 8 -0.22 2.02 9.40
CA SER A 8 -1.42 1.46 9.98
C SER A 8 -1.22 1.10 11.46
N ASN A 9 -2.33 1.06 12.18
CA ASN A 9 -2.34 0.55 13.55
C ASN A 9 -2.59 -0.97 13.60
N ILE A 10 -2.66 -1.64 12.47
CA ILE A 10 -2.74 -3.09 12.42
C ILE A 10 -1.41 -3.66 12.88
N ALA A 11 -1.39 -4.20 14.10
CA ALA A 11 -0.17 -4.70 14.74
C ALA A 11 0.00 -6.22 14.59
N GLU A 12 -1.08 -6.94 14.38
CA GLU A 12 -1.06 -8.40 14.30
C GLU A 12 -0.30 -8.88 13.08
N GLN A 13 0.78 -9.60 13.30
CA GLN A 13 1.64 -10.06 12.22
C GLN A 13 0.92 -10.99 11.27
N GLN A 14 0.07 -11.86 11.79
CA GLN A 14 -0.71 -12.78 10.95
C GLN A 14 -1.64 -12.02 10.01
N LYS A 15 -2.27 -10.96 10.50
CA LYS A 15 -3.15 -10.12 9.68
C LYS A 15 -2.37 -9.41 8.59
N ARG A 16 -1.19 -8.89 8.90
CA ARG A 16 -0.30 -8.27 7.92
C ARG A 16 0.11 -9.27 6.84
N ARG A 17 0.46 -10.50 7.24
CA ARG A 17 0.81 -11.57 6.29
C ARG A 17 -0.34 -11.90 5.36
N GLU A 18 -1.54 -12.00 5.88
CA GLU A 18 -2.72 -12.30 5.09
C GLU A 18 -3.00 -11.19 4.07
N MET A 19 -2.90 -9.95 4.48
CA MET A 19 -3.08 -8.82 3.59
C MET A 19 -1.99 -8.77 2.52
N ALA A 20 -0.74 -9.00 2.89
CA ALA A 20 0.37 -9.04 1.94
C ALA A 20 0.17 -10.16 0.92
N ARG A 21 -0.31 -11.31 1.35
CA ARG A 21 -0.63 -12.43 0.45
C ARG A 21 -1.72 -12.04 -0.55
N ARG A 22 -2.81 -11.44 -0.07
CA ARG A 22 -3.91 -11.01 -0.94
C ARG A 22 -3.47 -9.94 -1.93
N LEU A 23 -2.68 -9.00 -1.48
CA LEU A 23 -2.12 -7.95 -2.34
C LEU A 23 -1.18 -8.55 -3.40
N THR A 24 -0.36 -9.51 -3.01
CA THR A 24 0.54 -10.21 -3.94
C THR A 24 -0.25 -10.88 -5.06
N VAL A 25 -1.34 -11.56 -4.71
CA VAL A 25 -2.22 -12.19 -5.69
C VAL A 25 -2.84 -11.15 -6.62
N ALA A 26 -3.35 -10.07 -6.07
CA ALA A 26 -3.98 -9.01 -6.86
C ALA A 26 -3.00 -8.36 -7.84
N PHE A 27 -1.81 -8.01 -7.36
CA PHE A 27 -0.78 -7.42 -8.22
C PHE A 27 -0.28 -8.40 -9.28
N GLY A 28 -0.10 -9.67 -8.89
CA GLY A 28 0.31 -10.71 -9.83
C GLY A 28 -0.69 -10.92 -10.96
N ARG A 29 -1.97 -10.91 -10.64
CA ARG A 29 -3.04 -11.00 -11.64
C ARG A 29 -3.10 -9.78 -12.55
N SER A 30 -2.55 -8.68 -12.11
CA SER A 30 -2.48 -7.45 -12.89
C SER A 30 -1.17 -7.32 -13.68
N GLY A 31 -0.39 -8.39 -13.75
CA GLY A 31 0.82 -8.47 -14.58
C GLY A 31 2.11 -8.05 -13.89
N VAL A 32 2.11 -7.90 -12.57
CA VAL A 32 3.31 -7.55 -11.82
C VAL A 32 4.06 -8.81 -11.43
N LYS A 33 5.37 -8.83 -11.64
CA LYS A 33 6.20 -9.94 -11.17
C LYS A 33 6.33 -9.88 -9.65
N VAL A 34 6.11 -11.01 -9.00
CA VAL A 34 6.16 -11.09 -7.54
C VAL A 34 7.52 -10.62 -6.99
N SER A 35 8.60 -10.92 -7.70
CA SER A 35 9.94 -10.50 -7.30
C SER A 35 10.14 -8.98 -7.29
N HIS A 36 9.25 -8.23 -7.91
CA HIS A 36 9.31 -6.77 -7.96
C HIS A 36 8.46 -6.10 -6.89
N LEU A 37 7.69 -6.87 -6.15
CA LEU A 37 6.81 -6.32 -5.11
C LEU A 37 7.55 -6.12 -3.80
N LEU A 38 7.28 -4.98 -3.16
CA LEU A 38 7.78 -4.69 -1.83
C LEU A 38 6.67 -4.07 -1.01
N PHE A 39 6.36 -4.66 0.13
CA PHE A 39 5.39 -4.13 1.08
C PHE A 39 6.13 -3.72 2.35
N ILE A 40 5.94 -2.46 2.74
CA ILE A 40 6.56 -1.93 3.95
C ILE A 40 5.45 -1.50 4.90
N TRP A 41 5.46 -2.07 6.10
CA TRP A 41 4.51 -1.72 7.16
C TRP A 41 5.20 -0.83 8.18
N GLN A 42 4.55 0.29 8.48
CA GLN A 42 4.96 1.17 9.55
C GLN A 42 3.82 1.28 10.54
N HIS A 43 4.09 0.95 11.78
CA HIS A 43 3.08 1.04 12.84
C HIS A 43 2.85 2.49 13.25
N VAL A 44 1.58 2.84 13.48
CA VAL A 44 1.19 4.14 14.03
C VAL A 44 0.08 3.91 15.05
N GLU A 45 0.11 4.68 16.13
CA GLU A 45 -0.97 4.68 17.11
C GLU A 45 -2.08 5.64 16.65
N LEU A 46 -3.34 5.31 16.95
CA LEU A 46 -4.45 6.19 16.59
C LEU A 46 -4.34 7.56 17.27
N SER A 47 -3.66 7.65 18.40
CA SER A 47 -3.39 8.92 19.08
C SER A 47 -2.42 9.83 18.30
N ASP A 48 -1.69 9.28 17.34
CA ASP A 48 -0.75 10.02 16.51
C ASP A 48 -1.31 10.36 15.13
N VAL A 49 -2.57 10.01 14.86
CA VAL A 49 -3.23 10.29 13.59
C VAL A 49 -4.30 11.35 13.80
N TYR A 50 -4.13 12.49 13.15
CA TYR A 50 -4.98 13.66 13.32
C TYR A 50 -5.72 14.01 12.03
N PRO A 51 -6.97 13.58 11.85
CA PRO A 51 -7.80 14.06 10.76
C PRO A 51 -8.42 15.42 11.13
N GLY A 52 -7.57 16.43 11.24
CA GLY A 52 -7.94 17.76 11.73
C GLY A 52 -7.37 18.02 13.12
N PRO A 53 -8.09 18.75 14.01
CA PRO A 53 -7.53 19.16 15.30
C PRO A 53 -7.54 18.09 16.40
N PHE A 54 -8.23 16.97 16.18
CA PHE A 54 -8.34 15.90 17.17
C PHE A 54 -7.79 14.59 16.61
N SER A 55 -7.13 13.80 17.47
CA SER A 55 -6.63 12.50 17.06
C SER A 55 -7.78 11.52 16.81
N LEU A 56 -7.51 10.45 16.05
CA LEU A 56 -8.49 9.39 15.85
C LEU A 56 -8.87 8.72 17.16
N ALA A 57 -7.94 8.60 18.09
CA ALA A 57 -8.20 8.00 19.40
C ALA A 57 -9.18 8.85 20.22
N ASP A 58 -9.07 10.18 20.13
CA ASP A 58 -9.94 11.10 20.87
C ASP A 58 -11.30 11.29 20.19
N ARG A 59 -11.33 11.22 18.87
CA ARG A 59 -12.49 11.57 18.08
C ARG A 59 -13.61 10.55 18.18
N ASN A 60 -13.26 9.28 18.30
CA ASN A 60 -14.25 8.22 18.42
C ASN A 60 -13.67 7.01 19.16
N PRO A 61 -13.73 7.02 20.49
CA PRO A 61 -13.22 5.91 21.29
C PRO A 61 -13.96 4.59 21.05
N ALA A 62 -15.17 4.64 20.44
CA ALA A 62 -15.94 3.43 20.12
C ALA A 62 -15.50 2.81 18.80
N ILE A 63 -14.64 3.48 18.02
CA ILE A 63 -14.09 2.88 16.81
C ILE A 63 -13.02 1.88 17.22
N SER A 64 -13.39 0.63 17.19
CA SER A 64 -12.44 -0.48 17.21
C SER A 64 -11.80 -0.63 15.85
N GLY A 65 -11.98 0.36 14.97
CA GLY A 65 -11.56 0.33 13.60
C GLY A 65 -10.06 0.49 13.44
N HIS A 66 -9.57 -0.02 12.34
CA HIS A 66 -8.19 0.15 11.95
C HIS A 66 -8.06 1.37 11.06
N PHE A 67 -6.91 2.01 11.14
CA PHE A 67 -6.50 3.07 10.24
C PHE A 67 -5.49 2.51 9.26
N ALA A 68 -5.56 2.93 8.01
CA ALA A 68 -4.54 2.61 7.03
C ALA A 68 -4.34 3.79 6.08
N SER A 69 -3.08 4.18 5.91
CA SER A 69 -2.66 5.10 4.87
C SER A 69 -1.71 4.34 3.96
N VAL A 70 -2.12 4.16 2.72
CA VAL A 70 -1.43 3.30 1.76
C VAL A 70 -0.96 4.14 0.58
N THR A 71 0.33 4.08 0.30
CA THR A 71 0.92 4.75 -0.86
C THR A 71 1.51 3.69 -1.76
N ILE A 72 1.06 3.67 -3.02
CA ILE A 72 1.52 2.70 -4.02
C ILE A 72 2.41 3.45 -5.00
N GLU A 73 3.71 3.12 -4.99
CA GLU A 73 4.66 3.67 -5.95
C GLU A 73 4.77 2.69 -7.11
N VAL A 74 4.44 3.13 -8.31
CA VAL A 74 4.48 2.31 -9.52
C VAL A 74 5.13 3.07 -10.66
N SER A 75 5.61 2.33 -11.67
CA SER A 75 6.15 2.95 -12.86
C SER A 75 5.10 3.84 -13.54
N GLN A 76 5.49 5.04 -13.92
CA GLN A 76 4.63 5.95 -14.69
C GLN A 76 4.29 5.40 -16.08
N LYS A 77 5.02 4.38 -16.55
CA LYS A 77 4.72 3.70 -17.81
C LYS A 77 3.47 2.84 -17.76
N ARG A 78 3.00 2.49 -16.55
CA ARG A 78 1.75 1.76 -16.40
C ARG A 78 0.58 2.65 -16.82
N PRO A 79 -0.35 2.17 -17.68
CA PRO A 79 -1.48 2.97 -18.13
C PRO A 79 -2.36 3.45 -16.97
N LYS A 80 -3.04 4.57 -17.19
CA LYS A 80 -3.93 5.16 -16.19
C LYS A 80 -5.01 4.18 -15.72
N GLU A 81 -5.58 3.42 -16.66
CA GLU A 81 -6.60 2.43 -16.36
C GLU A 81 -6.06 1.33 -15.46
N TRP A 82 -4.84 0.88 -15.71
CA TRP A 82 -4.17 -0.12 -14.88
C TRP A 82 -3.96 0.43 -13.46
N ARG A 83 -3.50 1.67 -13.35
CA ARG A 83 -3.24 2.31 -12.06
C ARG A 83 -4.52 2.46 -11.24
N ARG A 84 -5.61 2.86 -11.89
CA ARG A 84 -6.92 2.98 -11.22
C ARG A 84 -7.43 1.63 -10.75
N GLU A 85 -7.27 0.59 -11.57
CA GLU A 85 -7.73 -0.74 -11.22
C GLU A 85 -6.94 -1.33 -10.05
N ILE A 86 -5.63 -1.16 -10.03
CA ILE A 86 -4.83 -1.65 -8.91
C ILE A 86 -5.15 -0.91 -7.62
N LEU A 87 -5.42 0.39 -7.72
CA LEU A 87 -5.83 1.18 -6.58
C LEU A 87 -7.18 0.68 -6.02
N ARG A 88 -8.13 0.40 -6.90
CA ARG A 88 -9.44 -0.14 -6.53
C ARG A 88 -9.31 -1.50 -5.84
N LYS A 89 -8.53 -2.40 -6.40
CA LYS A 89 -8.32 -3.74 -5.84
C LYS A 89 -7.65 -3.66 -4.47
N THR A 90 -6.65 -2.79 -4.33
CA THR A 90 -5.96 -2.59 -3.08
C THR A 90 -6.91 -2.06 -2.02
N ARG A 91 -7.76 -1.10 -2.39
CA ARG A 91 -8.75 -0.54 -1.47
C ARG A 91 -9.73 -1.60 -0.98
N GLU A 92 -10.19 -2.48 -1.87
CA GLU A 92 -11.11 -3.57 -1.48
C GLU A 92 -10.48 -4.49 -0.45
N ILE A 93 -9.19 -4.80 -0.59
CA ILE A 93 -8.49 -5.66 0.36
C ILE A 93 -8.39 -4.99 1.73
N PHE A 94 -8.08 -3.69 1.76
CA PHE A 94 -7.99 -2.96 3.02
C PHE A 94 -9.36 -2.69 3.64
N ALA A 95 -10.41 -2.53 2.82
CA ALA A 95 -11.76 -2.30 3.31
C ALA A 95 -12.36 -3.52 4.01
N ASP A 96 -11.83 -4.70 3.77
CA ASP A 96 -12.28 -5.92 4.40
C ASP A 96 -11.91 -5.88 5.90
N GLY A 97 -12.89 -5.54 6.73
CA GLY A 97 -12.71 -5.38 8.16
C GLY A 97 -12.28 -3.97 8.62
N LEU A 98 -12.18 -3.01 7.70
CA LEU A 98 -11.89 -1.62 8.02
C LEU A 98 -13.05 -0.73 7.63
N SER A 99 -13.20 0.38 8.36
CA SER A 99 -14.13 1.44 7.94
C SER A 99 -13.50 2.24 6.81
N ASP A 100 -14.27 2.48 5.74
CA ASP A 100 -13.81 3.28 4.60
C ASP A 100 -13.38 4.69 4.99
N GLU A 101 -13.92 5.22 6.08
CA GLU A 101 -13.59 6.57 6.56
C GLU A 101 -12.14 6.70 6.97
N TYR A 102 -11.48 5.61 7.33
CA TYR A 102 -10.13 5.62 7.88
C TYR A 102 -9.13 4.92 6.98
N ILE A 103 -9.49 4.75 5.72
CA ILE A 103 -8.59 4.22 4.71
C ILE A 103 -8.23 5.34 3.75
N PHE A 104 -6.97 5.73 3.75
CA PHE A 104 -6.44 6.75 2.85
C PHE A 104 -5.47 6.08 1.90
N MET A 105 -5.65 6.31 0.61
CA MET A 105 -4.89 5.57 -0.38
C MET A 105 -4.55 6.47 -1.56
N GLY A 106 -3.30 6.41 -1.97
CA GLY A 106 -2.82 7.15 -3.11
C GLY A 106 -1.84 6.34 -3.94
N LEU A 107 -1.72 6.72 -5.19
CA LEU A 107 -0.78 6.09 -6.10
C LEU A 107 0.16 7.16 -6.62
N VAL A 108 1.46 6.87 -6.55
CA VAL A 108 2.51 7.78 -6.99
C VAL A 108 3.20 7.17 -8.21
N PRO A 109 3.04 7.78 -9.39
CA PRO A 109 3.79 7.33 -10.56
C PRO A 109 5.26 7.73 -10.41
N VAL A 110 6.15 6.80 -10.70
CA VAL A 110 7.59 6.99 -10.58
C VAL A 110 8.24 6.75 -11.92
N ASP A 111 9.18 7.62 -12.30
CA ASP A 111 10.01 7.39 -13.46
C ASP A 111 10.94 6.21 -13.16
N PRO A 112 10.92 5.12 -13.97
CA PRO A 112 11.80 3.98 -13.73
C PRO A 112 13.28 4.34 -13.70
N ASP A 113 13.68 5.41 -14.37
CA ASP A 113 15.08 5.86 -14.37
C ASP A 113 15.48 6.47 -13.03
N ASP A 114 14.53 6.88 -12.23
CA ASP A 114 14.76 7.43 -10.88
C ASP A 114 14.68 6.37 -9.80
N PHE A 115 14.55 5.11 -10.16
CA PHE A 115 14.43 4.01 -9.23
C PHE A 115 15.60 3.04 -9.39
N VAL A 116 16.24 2.69 -8.29
CA VAL A 116 17.32 1.71 -8.28
C VAL A 116 16.98 0.60 -7.30
N ASN A 117 16.92 -0.61 -7.83
CA ASN A 117 16.81 -1.81 -7.01
C ASN A 117 18.22 -2.22 -6.58
N ALA A 118 18.40 -2.38 -5.29
CA ALA A 118 19.72 -2.68 -4.72
C ALA A 118 20.15 -4.14 -4.86
N THR A 119 19.34 -5.01 -5.47
CA THR A 119 19.60 -6.45 -5.47
C THR A 119 20.65 -6.88 -6.50
N SER A 120 20.47 -6.51 -7.77
CA SER A 120 21.40 -6.93 -8.81
C SER A 120 21.33 -5.99 -10.02
N ALA A 121 22.38 -6.06 -10.86
CA ALA A 121 22.42 -5.32 -12.12
C ALA A 121 21.33 -5.80 -13.07
N GLU A 122 21.04 -7.08 -13.10
CA GLU A 122 19.99 -7.66 -13.93
C GLU A 122 18.61 -7.13 -13.54
N SER A 123 18.33 -7.07 -12.25
CA SER A 123 17.08 -6.51 -11.74
C SER A 123 16.91 -5.06 -12.15
N ARG A 124 17.99 -4.27 -12.08
CA ARG A 124 17.98 -2.87 -12.51
C ARG A 124 17.68 -2.72 -13.98
N GLN A 125 18.27 -3.56 -14.82
CA GLN A 125 18.01 -3.55 -16.25
C GLN A 125 16.57 -3.89 -16.57
N GLN A 126 16.00 -4.86 -15.87
CA GLN A 126 14.60 -5.22 -16.04
C GLN A 126 13.64 -4.11 -15.63
N GLU A 127 13.99 -3.35 -14.63
CA GLU A 127 13.16 -2.23 -14.16
C GLU A 127 13.24 -1.03 -15.09
N VAL A 128 14.37 -0.78 -15.68
CA VAL A 128 14.56 0.32 -16.62
C VAL A 128 13.91 0.01 -17.96
N SER A 129 13.94 -1.24 -18.38
CA SER A 129 13.32 -1.65 -19.63
C SER A 129 11.83 -1.92 -19.48
#